data_313496337a740cf9cb80f90d06d7579f
#
_entry.id   313496337a740cf9cb80f90d06d7579f
#
_cell.length_a   1.000
_cell.length_b   1.000
_cell.length_c   1.000
_cell.angle_alpha   90.00
_cell.angle_beta   90.00
_cell.angle_gamma   90.00
#
_symmetry.space_group_name_H-M   'P 1'
#
loop_
_entity.id
_entity.type
_entity.pdbx_description
1 polymer ?
#
loop_
_entity_poly.entity_id
_entity_poly.type
_entity_poly.pdbx_seq_one_letter_code
_entity_poly.pdbx_strand_id
1 'polypeptide(L)'
;MLTVIAEKENIDENNKKILIKDKSDCNHIQNVYRLNIGDELRIIDGKYEYFTKIMEISKKEVAVKILEKKEDGYSLNVNIDVAMGILKNDKMNLAIQKLTEIGVNRIIPLKTERVVVKINEKKEKWDVVVRETLKQCRGIKFTEITPVKKLAEIDYSKYDKIIFAYENSDESKSLPEIIKKEDKNILYIIGPEGGITQEEVNFLKENKAIEISLGKRILRAETAAIVVCGIIANFYI
;
A
#
# COMPACT_ATOMS: atom_id res chain seq x y z
N MET A 1 -3.84 -21.38 -3.22
CA MET A 1 -4.10 -21.02 -4.63
C MET A 1 -3.18 -19.88 -5.01
N LEU A 2 -2.46 -20.00 -6.13
CA LEU A 2 -1.56 -18.97 -6.63
C LEU A 2 -2.36 -17.75 -7.09
N THR A 3 -1.93 -16.54 -6.72
CA THR A 3 -2.50 -15.27 -7.20
C THR A 3 -1.60 -14.65 -8.26
N VAL A 4 -2.20 -14.20 -9.36
CA VAL A 4 -1.56 -13.53 -10.48
C VAL A 4 -2.24 -12.18 -10.71
N ILE A 5 -1.50 -11.19 -11.21
CA ILE A 5 -2.03 -9.88 -11.59
C ILE A 5 -2.18 -9.85 -13.12
N ALA A 6 -3.39 -9.54 -13.60
CA ALA A 6 -3.64 -9.35 -15.02
C ALA A 6 -3.84 -7.86 -15.35
N GLU A 7 -3.25 -7.44 -16.47
CA GLU A 7 -3.56 -6.12 -17.03
C GLU A 7 -4.91 -6.18 -17.76
N LYS A 8 -5.67 -5.08 -17.73
CA LYS A 8 -7.04 -5.01 -18.25
C LYS A 8 -7.16 -5.43 -19.72
N GLU A 9 -6.17 -5.09 -20.54
CA GLU A 9 -6.12 -5.45 -21.96
C GLU A 9 -6.00 -6.96 -22.22
N ASN A 10 -5.60 -7.72 -21.21
CA ASN A 10 -5.47 -9.18 -21.29
C ASN A 10 -6.72 -9.91 -20.78
N ILE A 11 -7.76 -9.20 -20.36
CA ILE A 11 -9.01 -9.74 -19.83
C ILE A 11 -10.12 -9.62 -20.87
N ASP A 12 -10.59 -10.74 -21.37
CA ASP A 12 -11.74 -10.83 -22.28
C ASP A 12 -12.93 -11.43 -21.51
N GLU A 13 -13.75 -10.55 -20.95
CA GLU A 13 -14.92 -10.97 -20.16
C GLU A 13 -16.00 -11.62 -21.05
N ASN A 14 -16.14 -11.19 -22.32
CA ASN A 14 -17.14 -11.72 -23.25
C ASN A 14 -16.86 -13.20 -23.57
N ASN A 15 -15.59 -13.53 -23.79
CA ASN A 15 -15.16 -14.91 -24.04
C ASN A 15 -14.75 -15.64 -22.76
N LYS A 16 -14.92 -15.02 -21.58
CA LYS A 16 -14.53 -15.55 -20.28
C LYS A 16 -13.08 -16.05 -20.25
N LYS A 17 -12.16 -15.29 -20.85
CA LYS A 17 -10.75 -15.67 -21.02
C LYS A 17 -9.82 -14.59 -20.47
N ILE A 18 -8.73 -14.99 -19.81
CA ILE A 18 -7.63 -14.10 -19.43
C ILE A 18 -6.34 -14.71 -19.98
N LEU A 19 -5.43 -13.84 -20.47
CA LEU A 19 -4.10 -14.20 -20.93
C LEU A 19 -3.06 -13.69 -19.93
N ILE A 20 -2.30 -14.59 -19.33
CA ILE A 20 -1.16 -14.25 -18.46
C ILE A 20 0.07 -14.20 -19.34
N LYS A 21 0.64 -13.01 -19.53
CA LYS A 21 1.81 -12.74 -20.40
C LYS A 21 3.05 -12.31 -19.64
N ASP A 22 2.92 -11.99 -18.35
CA ASP A 22 4.08 -11.67 -17.53
C ASP A 22 5.02 -12.87 -17.42
N LYS A 23 6.30 -12.65 -17.75
CA LYS A 23 7.30 -13.74 -17.79
C LYS A 23 7.54 -14.38 -16.43
N SER A 24 7.52 -13.56 -15.35
CA SER A 24 7.73 -14.03 -13.98
C SER A 24 6.54 -14.91 -13.55
N ASP A 25 5.32 -14.46 -13.82
CA ASP A 25 4.11 -15.22 -13.50
C ASP A 25 4.01 -16.52 -14.31
N CYS A 26 4.30 -16.48 -15.60
CA CYS A 26 4.39 -17.70 -16.42
C CYS A 26 5.42 -18.68 -15.88
N ASN A 27 6.60 -18.20 -15.48
CA ASN A 27 7.63 -19.04 -14.87
C ASN A 27 7.18 -19.61 -13.52
N HIS A 28 6.54 -18.81 -12.67
CA HIS A 28 5.99 -19.28 -11.40
C HIS A 28 4.96 -20.39 -11.62
N ILE A 29 4.03 -20.21 -12.53
CA ILE A 29 3.01 -21.20 -12.86
C ILE A 29 3.65 -22.51 -13.32
N GLN A 30 4.56 -22.45 -14.29
CA GLN A 30 5.08 -23.62 -14.97
C GLN A 30 6.20 -24.34 -14.19
N ASN A 31 7.14 -23.58 -13.62
CA ASN A 31 8.39 -24.14 -13.10
C ASN A 31 8.48 -24.16 -11.58
N VAL A 32 7.83 -23.20 -10.89
CA VAL A 32 7.85 -23.14 -9.43
C VAL A 32 6.69 -23.94 -8.84
N TYR A 33 5.46 -23.59 -9.21
CA TYR A 33 4.25 -24.28 -8.72
C TYR A 33 3.91 -25.53 -9.54
N ARG A 34 4.46 -25.66 -10.76
CA ARG A 34 4.27 -26.80 -11.67
C ARG A 34 2.80 -27.13 -11.92
N LEU A 35 2.02 -26.06 -12.12
CA LEU A 35 0.60 -26.21 -12.41
C LEU A 35 0.36 -26.75 -13.80
N ASN A 36 -0.74 -27.48 -13.96
CA ASN A 36 -1.14 -28.16 -15.19
C ASN A 36 -2.46 -27.58 -15.73
N ILE A 37 -2.79 -27.96 -16.96
CA ILE A 37 -4.12 -27.69 -17.52
C ILE A 37 -5.18 -28.31 -16.61
N GLY A 38 -6.17 -27.50 -16.24
CA GLY A 38 -7.23 -27.89 -15.32
C GLY A 38 -7.03 -27.37 -13.89
N ASP A 39 -5.82 -26.94 -13.50
CA ASP A 39 -5.57 -26.34 -12.18
C ASP A 39 -6.16 -24.93 -12.07
N GLU A 40 -6.43 -24.50 -10.83
CA GLU A 40 -7.07 -23.23 -10.55
C GLU A 40 -6.06 -22.14 -10.16
N LEU A 41 -6.36 -20.92 -10.61
CA LEU A 41 -5.63 -19.69 -10.28
C LEU A 41 -6.61 -18.62 -9.79
N ARG A 42 -6.14 -17.78 -8.89
CA ARG A 42 -6.75 -16.50 -8.56
C ARG A 42 -6.08 -15.41 -9.36
N ILE A 43 -6.86 -14.58 -10.06
CA ILE A 43 -6.35 -13.42 -10.81
C ILE A 43 -6.99 -12.15 -10.25
N ILE A 44 -6.22 -11.08 -10.17
CA ILE A 44 -6.69 -9.75 -9.76
C ILE A 44 -6.29 -8.71 -10.81
N ASP A 45 -7.12 -7.64 -10.95
CA ASP A 45 -6.89 -6.54 -11.89
C ASP A 45 -6.86 -5.14 -11.24
N GLY A 46 -6.88 -5.11 -9.90
CA GLY A 46 -6.96 -3.88 -9.11
C GLY A 46 -8.38 -3.45 -8.76
N LYS A 47 -9.40 -4.08 -9.34
CA LYS A 47 -10.82 -3.81 -9.06
C LYS A 47 -11.61 -5.08 -8.74
N TYR A 48 -11.31 -6.16 -9.45
CA TYR A 48 -11.98 -7.44 -9.33
C TYR A 48 -11.00 -8.55 -9.05
N GLU A 49 -11.51 -9.64 -8.46
CA GLU A 49 -10.84 -10.93 -8.45
C GLU A 49 -11.59 -11.91 -9.34
N TYR A 50 -10.81 -12.77 -9.99
CA TYR A 50 -11.29 -13.81 -10.87
C TYR A 50 -10.77 -15.15 -10.38
N PHE A 51 -11.69 -16.09 -10.15
CA PHE A 51 -11.36 -17.49 -9.97
C PHE A 51 -11.34 -18.13 -11.34
N THR A 52 -10.24 -18.75 -11.69
CA THR A 52 -9.99 -19.20 -13.06
C THR A 52 -9.43 -20.59 -13.10
N LYS A 53 -9.51 -21.23 -14.28
CA LYS A 53 -8.97 -22.55 -14.57
C LYS A 53 -8.03 -22.49 -15.77
N ILE A 54 -6.86 -23.12 -15.67
CA ILE A 54 -5.87 -23.16 -16.75
C ILE A 54 -6.43 -23.97 -17.90
N MET A 55 -6.45 -23.40 -19.12
CA MET A 55 -6.88 -24.04 -20.36
C MET A 55 -5.70 -24.42 -21.23
N GLU A 56 -4.67 -23.57 -21.27
CA GLU A 56 -3.52 -23.74 -22.14
C GLU A 56 -2.26 -23.19 -21.49
N ILE A 57 -1.16 -23.88 -21.64
CA ILE A 57 0.16 -23.45 -21.19
C ILE A 57 1.10 -23.47 -22.39
N SER A 58 1.66 -22.32 -22.73
CA SER A 58 2.70 -22.18 -23.74
C SER A 58 3.99 -21.60 -23.13
N LYS A 59 5.08 -21.57 -23.91
CA LYS A 59 6.34 -20.96 -23.46
C LYS A 59 6.24 -19.45 -23.18
N LYS A 60 5.25 -18.77 -23.75
CA LYS A 60 5.16 -17.30 -23.70
C LYS A 60 3.98 -16.79 -22.88
N GLU A 61 2.94 -17.59 -22.73
CA GLU A 61 1.70 -17.20 -22.07
C GLU A 61 0.94 -18.37 -21.50
N VAL A 62 0.10 -18.10 -20.52
CA VAL A 62 -0.86 -19.05 -19.96
C VAL A 62 -2.27 -18.50 -20.19
N ALA A 63 -3.13 -19.29 -20.82
CA ALA A 63 -4.52 -18.95 -21.04
C ALA A 63 -5.40 -19.61 -19.98
N VAL A 64 -6.29 -18.83 -19.36
CA VAL A 64 -7.20 -19.31 -18.34
C VAL A 64 -8.65 -18.95 -18.67
N LYS A 65 -9.59 -19.79 -18.23
CA LYS A 65 -11.03 -19.55 -18.31
C LYS A 65 -11.52 -18.94 -17.01
N ILE A 66 -12.30 -17.87 -17.07
CA ILE A 66 -12.99 -17.28 -15.93
C ILE A 66 -14.12 -18.20 -15.50
N LEU A 67 -14.10 -18.65 -14.26
CA LEU A 67 -15.16 -19.43 -13.62
C LEU A 67 -16.11 -18.52 -12.83
N GLU A 68 -15.52 -17.58 -12.06
CA GLU A 68 -16.25 -16.62 -11.22
C GLU A 68 -15.51 -15.30 -11.19
N LYS A 69 -16.25 -14.19 -11.13
CA LYS A 69 -15.75 -12.83 -10.93
C LYS A 69 -16.39 -12.24 -9.67
N LYS A 70 -15.58 -11.65 -8.79
CA LYS A 70 -16.05 -10.99 -7.56
C LYS A 70 -15.53 -9.58 -7.48
N GLU A 71 -16.31 -8.72 -6.86
CA GLU A 71 -15.88 -7.39 -6.44
C GLU A 71 -14.94 -7.47 -5.23
N ASP A 72 -14.21 -6.40 -5.00
CA ASP A 72 -13.31 -6.30 -3.85
C ASP A 72 -14.10 -6.29 -2.52
N GLY A 73 -13.90 -7.33 -1.75
CA GLY A 73 -14.46 -7.49 -0.41
C GLY A 73 -13.41 -7.37 0.72
N TYR A 74 -12.16 -7.01 0.39
CA TYR A 74 -11.05 -6.98 1.34
C TYR A 74 -10.58 -5.56 1.68
N SER A 75 -10.88 -4.58 0.83
CA SER A 75 -10.49 -3.19 1.07
C SER A 75 -11.23 -2.59 2.25
N LEU A 76 -10.54 -1.74 2.99
CA LEU A 76 -11.12 -0.99 4.10
C LEU A 76 -12.17 0.01 3.61
N ASN A 77 -13.18 0.30 4.45
CA ASN A 77 -14.19 1.31 4.18
C ASN A 77 -13.69 2.75 4.38
N VAL A 78 -12.39 2.93 4.55
CA VAL A 78 -11.69 4.20 4.75
C VAL A 78 -10.45 4.22 3.86
N ASN A 79 -10.14 5.37 3.26
CA ASN A 79 -8.87 5.59 2.57
C ASN A 79 -7.82 6.03 3.58
N ILE A 80 -6.81 5.21 3.78
CA ILE A 80 -5.66 5.53 4.64
C ILE A 80 -4.49 5.89 3.74
N ASP A 81 -4.07 7.14 3.78
CA ASP A 81 -2.86 7.60 3.09
C ASP A 81 -1.75 7.82 4.12
N VAL A 82 -0.54 7.41 3.77
CA VAL A 82 0.64 7.65 4.59
C VAL A 82 1.64 8.54 3.87
N ALA A 83 2.01 9.64 4.48
CA ALA A 83 3.12 10.47 4.05
C ALA A 83 4.32 10.17 4.96
N MET A 84 5.37 9.56 4.41
CA MET A 84 6.50 9.14 5.22
C MET A 84 7.85 9.59 4.66
N GLY A 85 8.73 10.02 5.54
CA GLY A 85 10.12 10.32 5.18
C GLY A 85 10.77 9.14 4.46
N ILE A 86 11.52 9.44 3.39
CA ILE A 86 12.19 8.40 2.60
C ILE A 86 13.26 7.72 3.45
N LEU A 87 13.14 6.40 3.60
CA LEU A 87 14.05 5.58 4.38
C LEU A 87 15.11 4.91 3.49
N LYS A 88 16.16 4.37 4.10
CA LYS A 88 17.13 3.51 3.41
C LYS A 88 16.43 2.30 2.77
N ASN A 89 16.99 1.82 1.64
CA ASN A 89 16.36 0.88 0.70
C ASN A 89 15.53 -0.25 1.34
N ASP A 90 16.11 -1.04 2.24
CA ASP A 90 15.43 -2.22 2.80
C ASP A 90 14.30 -1.84 3.76
N LYS A 91 14.48 -0.78 4.53
CA LYS A 91 13.44 -0.25 5.42
C LYS A 91 12.26 0.32 4.65
N MET A 92 12.52 1.04 3.55
CA MET A 92 11.45 1.58 2.70
C MET A 92 10.67 0.43 2.03
N ASN A 93 11.36 -0.59 1.51
CA ASN A 93 10.71 -1.76 0.93
C ASN A 93 9.85 -2.51 1.98
N LEU A 94 10.37 -2.68 3.20
CA LEU A 94 9.63 -3.29 4.31
C LEU A 94 8.37 -2.47 4.66
N ALA A 95 8.49 -1.16 4.78
CA ALA A 95 7.34 -0.30 5.05
C ALA A 95 6.29 -0.41 3.95
N ILE A 96 6.68 -0.30 2.67
CA ILE A 96 5.77 -0.45 1.52
C ILE A 96 5.07 -1.81 1.56
N GLN A 97 5.83 -2.89 1.78
CA GLN A 97 5.27 -4.23 1.88
C GLN A 97 4.20 -4.31 2.96
N LYS A 98 4.53 -3.92 4.19
CA LYS A 98 3.61 -4.07 5.34
C LYS A 98 2.41 -3.13 5.26
N LEU A 99 2.59 -1.92 4.75
CA LEU A 99 1.50 -0.98 4.52
C LEU A 99 0.53 -1.49 3.43
N THR A 100 1.06 -2.11 2.38
CA THR A 100 0.25 -2.76 1.34
C THR A 100 -0.52 -3.97 1.90
N GLU A 101 0.10 -4.80 2.74
CA GLU A 101 -0.56 -5.93 3.42
C GLU A 101 -1.75 -5.47 4.29
N ILE A 102 -1.61 -4.32 4.97
CA ILE A 102 -2.68 -3.76 5.82
C ILE A 102 -3.78 -3.10 4.99
N GLY A 103 -3.50 -2.71 3.74
CA GLY A 103 -4.48 -2.10 2.84
C GLY A 103 -4.44 -0.58 2.78
N VAL A 104 -3.25 0.04 2.92
CA VAL A 104 -3.05 1.47 2.68
C VAL A 104 -3.47 1.83 1.26
N ASN A 105 -4.24 2.91 1.12
CA ASN A 105 -4.68 3.42 -0.18
C ASN A 105 -3.52 4.07 -0.94
N ARG A 106 -2.72 4.92 -0.25
CA ARG A 106 -1.63 5.67 -0.89
C ARG A 106 -0.43 5.83 0.03
N ILE A 107 0.78 5.69 -0.54
CA ILE A 107 2.05 6.03 0.12
C ILE A 107 2.64 7.25 -0.59
N ILE A 108 2.92 8.30 0.18
CA ILE A 108 3.50 9.57 -0.28
C ILE A 108 4.93 9.65 0.26
N PRO A 109 5.96 9.34 -0.54
CA PRO A 109 7.34 9.47 -0.11
C PRO A 109 7.69 10.94 0.12
N LEU A 110 8.16 11.29 1.32
CA LEU A 110 8.46 12.67 1.69
C LEU A 110 9.96 12.98 1.65
N LYS A 111 10.26 14.12 1.04
CA LYS A 111 11.55 14.80 1.16
C LYS A 111 11.44 15.86 2.26
N THR A 112 11.73 15.45 3.50
CA THR A 112 11.80 16.34 4.67
C THR A 112 13.23 16.79 4.90
N GLU A 113 13.43 17.74 5.80
CA GLU A 113 14.75 18.33 6.04
C GLU A 113 15.78 17.30 6.52
N ARG A 114 15.39 16.38 7.42
CA ARG A 114 16.28 15.39 8.02
C ARG A 114 16.32 14.04 7.29
N VAL A 115 15.80 13.98 6.03
CA VAL A 115 15.93 12.78 5.20
C VAL A 115 17.39 12.55 4.81
N VAL A 116 17.91 11.38 5.14
CA VAL A 116 19.29 10.99 4.81
C VAL A 116 19.43 10.56 3.35
N VAL A 117 18.41 9.92 2.80
CA VAL A 117 18.41 9.37 1.44
C VAL A 117 17.97 10.43 0.44
N LYS A 118 18.93 10.98 -0.30
CA LYS A 118 18.67 12.03 -1.30
C LYS A 118 18.20 11.43 -2.62
N ILE A 119 16.90 11.18 -2.75
CA ILE A 119 16.26 10.87 -4.04
C ILE A 119 15.17 11.92 -4.31
N ASN A 120 15.00 12.25 -5.59
CA ASN A 120 14.00 13.23 -6.02
C ASN A 120 12.84 12.58 -6.77
N GLU A 121 12.97 11.31 -7.13
CA GLU A 121 12.00 10.58 -7.92
C GLU A 121 11.62 9.27 -7.25
N LYS A 122 10.41 8.81 -7.52
CA LYS A 122 9.92 7.50 -7.12
C LYS A 122 10.76 6.40 -7.78
N LYS A 123 11.11 5.37 -7.01
CA LYS A 123 11.81 4.20 -7.57
C LYS A 123 10.79 3.21 -8.13
N GLU A 124 10.97 2.75 -9.37
CA GLU A 124 10.15 1.71 -10.01
C GLU A 124 10.05 0.42 -9.16
N LYS A 125 11.12 0.07 -8.47
CA LYS A 125 11.16 -1.09 -7.56
C LYS A 125 10.05 -1.05 -6.50
N TRP A 126 9.57 0.12 -6.09
CA TRP A 126 8.52 0.23 -5.08
C TRP A 126 7.17 -0.30 -5.57
N ASP A 127 6.83 -0.04 -6.85
CA ASP A 127 5.62 -0.61 -7.46
C ASP A 127 5.73 -2.13 -7.58
N VAL A 128 6.92 -2.64 -7.86
CA VAL A 128 7.17 -4.09 -7.86
C VAL A 128 6.89 -4.68 -6.47
N VAL A 129 7.35 -4.03 -5.38
CA VAL A 129 7.06 -4.48 -4.01
C VAL A 129 5.55 -4.52 -3.75
N VAL A 130 4.79 -3.49 -4.16
CA VAL A 130 3.32 -3.48 -4.03
C VAL A 130 2.71 -4.69 -4.75
N ARG A 131 3.07 -4.90 -6.03
CA ARG A 131 2.53 -6.00 -6.85
C ARG A 131 2.82 -7.37 -6.23
N GLU A 132 4.06 -7.63 -5.83
CA GLU A 132 4.43 -8.90 -5.21
C GLU A 132 3.72 -9.11 -3.86
N THR A 133 3.51 -8.05 -3.09
CA THR A 133 2.78 -8.12 -1.83
C THR A 133 1.31 -8.50 -2.05
N LEU A 134 0.65 -7.90 -3.03
CA LEU A 134 -0.75 -8.20 -3.36
C LEU A 134 -0.96 -9.66 -3.77
N LYS A 135 0.01 -10.28 -4.42
CA LYS A 135 -0.05 -11.71 -4.74
C LYS A 135 -0.12 -12.60 -3.48
N GLN A 136 0.30 -12.10 -2.31
CA GLN A 136 0.37 -12.84 -1.05
C GLN A 136 -0.76 -12.52 -0.06
N CYS A 137 -1.25 -11.28 -0.02
CA CYS A 137 -2.10 -10.78 1.07
C CYS A 137 -3.61 -10.80 0.79
N ARG A 138 -4.06 -11.43 -0.30
CA ARG A 138 -5.47 -11.41 -0.77
C ARG A 138 -6.02 -10.04 -1.16
N GLY A 139 -5.30 -8.95 -0.99
CA GLY A 139 -5.72 -7.62 -1.47
C GLY A 139 -6.01 -7.63 -2.96
N ILE A 140 -6.89 -6.72 -3.40
CA ILE A 140 -7.23 -6.53 -4.81
C ILE A 140 -6.79 -5.16 -5.26
N LYS A 141 -7.12 -4.13 -4.49
CA LYS A 141 -6.80 -2.73 -4.78
C LYS A 141 -5.30 -2.48 -4.62
N PHE A 142 -4.69 -1.88 -5.63
CA PHE A 142 -3.28 -1.50 -5.58
C PHE A 142 -3.07 -0.31 -4.66
N THR A 143 -2.08 -0.41 -3.76
CA THR A 143 -1.54 0.75 -3.06
C THR A 143 -0.82 1.66 -4.05
N GLU A 144 -1.27 2.90 -4.19
CA GLU A 144 -0.62 3.90 -5.03
C GLU A 144 0.63 4.44 -4.34
N ILE A 145 1.78 4.43 -5.01
CA ILE A 145 2.97 5.17 -4.55
C ILE A 145 3.11 6.43 -5.41
N THR A 146 2.96 7.59 -4.79
CA THR A 146 3.03 8.88 -5.50
C THR A 146 4.47 9.24 -5.87
N PRO A 147 4.68 10.23 -6.76
CA PRO A 147 5.96 10.91 -6.84
C PRO A 147 6.41 11.43 -5.47
N VAL A 148 7.73 11.63 -5.31
CA VAL A 148 8.30 12.23 -4.09
C VAL A 148 7.75 13.65 -3.91
N LYS A 149 7.35 13.98 -2.69
CA LYS A 149 6.79 15.30 -2.34
C LYS A 149 7.51 15.94 -1.16
N LYS A 150 7.38 17.26 -1.07
CA LYS A 150 7.60 18.01 0.17
C LYS A 150 6.29 18.13 0.95
N LEU A 151 6.35 18.42 2.24
CA LEU A 151 5.15 18.64 3.05
C LEU A 151 4.22 19.70 2.46
N ALA A 152 4.76 20.80 1.95
CA ALA A 152 3.98 21.89 1.34
C ALA A 152 3.29 21.52 0.00
N GLU A 153 3.62 20.38 -0.61
CA GLU A 153 3.03 19.89 -1.86
C GLU A 153 1.86 18.91 -1.63
N ILE A 154 1.52 18.63 -0.38
CA ILE A 154 0.38 17.80 -0.01
C ILE A 154 -0.87 18.67 0.01
N ASP A 155 -1.93 18.21 -0.63
CA ASP A 155 -3.26 18.82 -0.56
C ASP A 155 -3.99 18.31 0.69
N TYR A 156 -3.82 19.03 1.79
CA TYR A 156 -4.41 18.69 3.09
C TYR A 156 -5.93 18.80 3.11
N SER A 157 -6.54 19.56 2.21
CA SER A 157 -7.99 19.78 2.15
C SER A 157 -8.79 18.52 1.80
N LYS A 158 -8.13 17.48 1.28
CA LYS A 158 -8.75 16.21 0.88
C LYS A 158 -9.01 15.25 2.04
N TYR A 159 -8.52 15.57 3.24
CA TYR A 159 -8.53 14.65 4.37
C TYR A 159 -9.45 15.12 5.48
N ASP A 160 -10.24 14.18 6.00
CA ASP A 160 -11.10 14.40 7.17
C ASP A 160 -10.27 14.45 8.45
N LYS A 161 -9.18 13.70 8.48
CA LYS A 161 -8.19 13.67 9.57
C LYS A 161 -6.77 13.72 9.03
N ILE A 162 -5.95 14.55 9.68
CA ILE A 162 -4.52 14.63 9.41
C ILE A 162 -3.82 14.40 10.75
N ILE A 163 -2.92 13.44 10.80
CA ILE A 163 -2.27 12.98 12.03
C ILE A 163 -0.77 12.92 11.77
N PHE A 164 0.07 13.32 12.74
CA PHE A 164 1.50 13.08 12.64
C PHE A 164 2.06 12.56 13.96
N ALA A 165 2.98 11.59 13.86
CA ALA A 165 3.67 11.06 15.03
C ALA A 165 4.93 11.87 15.28
N TYR A 166 5.10 12.30 16.54
CA TYR A 166 6.26 13.09 16.97
C TYR A 166 6.84 12.51 18.26
N GLU A 167 8.15 12.25 18.26
CA GLU A 167 8.85 11.58 19.37
C GLU A 167 8.95 12.42 20.63
N ASN A 168 8.93 13.76 20.50
CA ASN A 168 8.98 14.69 21.60
C ASN A 168 7.60 15.23 21.98
N SER A 169 6.54 14.50 21.61
CA SER A 169 5.18 14.91 21.94
C SER A 169 4.89 14.71 23.43
N ASP A 170 4.46 15.78 24.09
CA ASP A 170 3.88 15.73 25.43
C ASP A 170 2.36 15.40 25.40
N GLU A 171 1.75 15.34 24.19
CA GLU A 171 0.34 15.04 24.03
C GLU A 171 0.07 13.54 24.11
N SER A 172 -0.88 13.17 24.96
CA SER A 172 -1.21 11.78 25.26
C SER A 172 -2.46 11.26 24.53
N LYS A 173 -2.94 11.97 23.51
CA LYS A 173 -4.14 11.52 22.75
C LYS A 173 -3.86 10.21 22.04
N SER A 174 -4.73 9.24 22.24
CA SER A 174 -4.68 7.98 21.51
C SER A 174 -5.33 8.09 20.13
N LEU A 175 -4.87 7.31 19.18
CA LEU A 175 -5.45 7.31 17.82
C LEU A 175 -6.97 7.06 17.82
N PRO A 176 -7.53 6.09 18.60
CA PRO A 176 -8.97 5.86 18.66
C PRO A 176 -9.81 7.05 19.20
N GLU A 177 -9.18 7.98 19.95
CA GLU A 177 -9.87 9.19 20.42
C GLU A 177 -9.94 10.27 19.35
N ILE A 178 -9.06 10.21 18.33
CA ILE A 178 -8.92 11.21 17.28
C ILE A 178 -9.78 10.85 16.05
N ILE A 179 -9.76 9.58 15.64
CA ILE A 179 -10.47 9.11 14.45
C ILE A 179 -11.92 8.76 14.76
N LYS A 180 -12.79 8.93 13.78
CA LYS A 180 -14.23 8.68 13.91
C LYS A 180 -14.70 7.73 12.81
N LYS A 181 -15.76 6.97 13.06
CA LYS A 181 -16.32 6.02 12.07
C LYS A 181 -16.81 6.69 10.77
N GLU A 182 -17.20 7.95 10.83
CA GLU A 182 -17.61 8.75 9.67
C GLU A 182 -16.44 9.25 8.81
N ASP A 183 -15.19 9.29 9.33
CA ASP A 183 -14.03 9.73 8.55
C ASP A 183 -13.80 8.75 7.38
N LYS A 184 -13.60 9.30 6.19
CA LYS A 184 -13.40 8.51 4.94
C LYS A 184 -12.00 8.62 4.37
N ASN A 185 -11.31 9.72 4.66
CA ASN A 185 -9.97 9.99 4.15
C ASN A 185 -9.06 10.43 5.29
N ILE A 186 -8.11 9.60 5.65
CA ILE A 186 -7.18 9.84 6.75
C ILE A 186 -5.76 9.91 6.17
N LEU A 187 -5.07 11.01 6.48
CA LEU A 187 -3.64 11.15 6.24
C LEU A 187 -2.91 11.01 7.58
N TYR A 188 -1.91 10.15 7.61
CA TYR A 188 -0.95 10.19 8.71
C TYR A 188 0.48 10.39 8.20
N ILE A 189 1.29 11.11 9.00
CA ILE A 189 2.61 11.56 8.61
C ILE A 189 3.64 10.99 9.59
N ILE A 190 4.70 10.40 9.03
CA ILE A 190 5.81 9.82 9.78
C ILE A 190 7.12 10.43 9.28
N GLY A 191 7.91 10.95 10.20
CA GLY A 191 9.24 11.47 9.89
C GLY A 191 10.22 10.38 9.43
N PRO A 192 11.37 10.78 8.83
CA PRO A 192 12.49 9.88 8.54
C PRO A 192 13.22 9.47 9.85
N GLU A 193 14.31 8.72 9.72
CA GLU A 193 15.14 8.34 10.89
C GLU A 193 15.69 9.54 11.68
N GLY A 194 15.84 10.71 11.05
CA GLY A 194 16.26 11.96 11.71
C GLY A 194 15.13 12.72 12.39
N GLY A 195 13.90 12.20 12.34
CA GLY A 195 12.69 12.84 12.88
C GLY A 195 12.20 14.02 12.03
N ILE A 196 11.23 14.76 12.59
CA ILE A 196 10.62 15.96 12.02
C ILE A 196 11.24 17.20 12.72
N THR A 197 11.52 18.29 12.00
CA THR A 197 12.03 19.53 12.63
C THR A 197 10.90 20.29 13.28
N GLN A 198 11.24 21.25 14.16
CA GLN A 198 10.24 22.09 14.83
C GLN A 198 9.47 22.97 13.83
N GLU A 199 10.14 23.43 12.77
CA GLU A 199 9.53 24.17 11.67
C GLU A 199 8.51 23.32 10.92
N GLU A 200 8.85 22.05 10.64
CA GLU A 200 7.93 21.10 10.02
C GLU A 200 6.74 20.77 10.94
N VAL A 201 6.96 20.63 12.26
CA VAL A 201 5.89 20.46 13.25
C VAL A 201 4.94 21.66 13.24
N ASN A 202 5.46 22.87 13.25
CA ASN A 202 4.67 24.09 13.21
C ASN A 202 3.84 24.16 11.92
N PHE A 203 4.45 23.88 10.78
CA PHE A 203 3.77 23.81 9.49
C PHE A 203 2.63 22.79 9.49
N LEU A 204 2.82 21.60 10.05
CA LEU A 204 1.79 20.58 10.16
C LEU A 204 0.63 21.03 11.04
N LYS A 205 0.91 21.67 12.18
CA LYS A 205 -0.12 22.24 13.08
C LYS A 205 -0.94 23.35 12.41
N GLU A 206 -0.30 24.22 11.63
CA GLU A 206 -0.98 25.23 10.81
C GLU A 206 -1.94 24.61 9.79
N ASN A 207 -1.59 23.42 9.26
CA ASN A 207 -2.45 22.64 8.37
C ASN A 207 -3.42 21.70 9.14
N LYS A 208 -3.69 21.98 10.42
CA LYS A 208 -4.65 21.26 11.28
C LYS A 208 -4.29 19.79 11.53
N ALA A 209 -3.03 19.43 11.35
CA ALA A 209 -2.57 18.11 11.70
C ALA A 209 -2.54 17.92 13.22
N ILE A 210 -3.03 16.77 13.68
CA ILE A 210 -3.10 16.42 15.10
C ILE A 210 -1.85 15.64 15.45
N GLU A 211 -1.12 16.14 16.45
CA GLU A 211 0.06 15.49 17.01
C GLU A 211 -0.33 14.30 17.86
N ILE A 212 0.39 13.19 17.72
CA ILE A 212 0.24 12.00 18.54
C ILE A 212 1.58 11.49 19.06
N SER A 213 1.53 10.86 20.23
CA SER A 213 2.61 10.05 20.74
C SER A 213 2.32 8.56 20.51
N LEU A 214 3.33 7.78 20.14
CA LEU A 214 3.25 6.33 20.02
C LEU A 214 3.76 5.61 21.28
N GLY A 215 3.81 6.31 22.41
CA GLY A 215 4.22 5.80 23.69
C GLY A 215 5.64 6.23 24.09
N LYS A 216 6.10 5.71 25.24
CA LYS A 216 7.37 6.11 25.89
C LYS A 216 8.63 5.62 25.15
N ARG A 217 8.51 4.70 24.21
CA ARG A 217 9.64 4.18 23.43
C ARG A 217 9.68 4.81 22.07
N ILE A 218 10.86 5.24 21.63
CA ILE A 218 11.08 5.72 20.28
C ILE A 218 11.01 4.53 19.32
N LEU A 219 10.05 4.56 18.40
CA LEU A 219 9.92 3.58 17.33
C LEU A 219 10.76 4.00 16.13
N ARG A 220 11.29 3.03 15.38
CA ARG A 220 11.84 3.30 14.06
C ARG A 220 10.74 3.77 13.11
N ALA A 221 11.07 4.58 12.13
CA ALA A 221 10.10 5.16 11.20
C ALA A 221 9.23 4.11 10.50
N GLU A 222 9.84 3.01 10.00
CA GLU A 222 9.10 1.89 9.42
C GLU A 222 8.14 1.23 10.42
N THR A 223 8.57 1.07 11.66
CA THR A 223 7.72 0.50 12.74
C THR A 223 6.57 1.45 13.08
N ALA A 224 6.85 2.74 13.23
CA ALA A 224 5.83 3.76 13.50
C ALA A 224 4.76 3.79 12.41
N ALA A 225 5.18 3.77 11.12
CA ALA A 225 4.26 3.76 10.00
C ALA A 225 3.32 2.54 10.02
N ILE A 226 3.86 1.35 10.27
CA ILE A 226 3.11 0.09 10.32
C ILE A 226 2.13 0.09 11.52
N VAL A 227 2.59 0.51 12.70
CA VAL A 227 1.77 0.53 13.93
C VAL A 227 0.60 1.50 13.77
N VAL A 228 0.84 2.74 13.32
CA VAL A 228 -0.23 3.72 13.10
C VAL A 228 -1.24 3.20 12.10
N CYS A 229 -0.78 2.67 10.97
CA CYS A 229 -1.66 2.07 9.97
C CYS A 229 -2.51 0.95 10.54
N GLY A 230 -1.90 0.01 11.27
CA GLY A 230 -2.60 -1.13 11.86
C GLY A 230 -3.68 -0.71 12.87
N ILE A 231 -3.41 0.31 13.70
CA ILE A 231 -4.40 0.85 14.64
C ILE A 231 -5.58 1.49 13.89
N ILE A 232 -5.29 2.33 12.88
CA ILE A 232 -6.34 2.97 12.08
C ILE A 232 -7.15 1.89 11.35
N ALA A 233 -6.50 0.96 10.65
CA ALA A 233 -7.19 -0.10 9.91
C ALA A 233 -8.11 -0.93 10.82
N ASN A 234 -7.61 -1.36 12.00
CA ASN A 234 -8.40 -2.13 12.96
C ASN A 234 -9.62 -1.39 13.49
N PHE A 235 -9.55 -0.06 13.62
CA PHE A 235 -10.70 0.75 14.03
C PHE A 235 -11.87 0.69 13.04
N TYR A 236 -11.62 0.43 11.75
CA TYR A 236 -12.64 0.42 10.68
C TYR A 236 -13.09 -0.98 10.24
N ILE A 237 -12.61 -2.02 10.89
CA ILE A 237 -13.08 -3.41 10.68
C ILE A 237 -14.46 -3.66 11.28
#